data_321211e00905aee9fe160705e64ed695
#
_entry.id   321211e00905aee9fe160705e64ed695
#
_cell.length_a   1.000
_cell.length_b   1.000
_cell.length_c   1.000
_cell.angle_alpha   90.00
_cell.angle_beta   90.00
_cell.angle_gamma   90.00
#
_symmetry.space_group_name_H-M   'P 1'
#
loop_
_entity.id
_entity.type
_entity.pdbx_description
1 polymer ?
#
loop_
_entity_poly.entity_id
_entity_poly.type
_entity_poly.pdbx_seq_one_letter_code
_entity_poly.pdbx_strand_id
1 'polypeptide(L)'
;YNIKDLNTHQKDNDIKAEIELIFPLPGTTYKSFVKDYEYMLSFENAVPMIYCCLLLPRSEMATPSYRKNHGLIGTQMPFNSKGEKCEIVTSTNDITQEEVTKCWMLSWVIYTFWYSSICVKLFKKLSLMYDMKIIDICLLMQNFIETDNSNLSFQYNDMKNKMHSDYKYYNIRDIVG
;
A
#
# COMPACT_ATOMS: atom_id res chain seq x y z
N TYR A 1 -23.98 -9.83 -0.70
CA TYR A 1 -23.67 -8.81 -1.72
C TYR A 1 -22.31 -9.12 -2.34
N ASN A 2 -22.25 -9.18 -3.68
CA ASN A 2 -20.99 -9.34 -4.40
C ASN A 2 -20.35 -7.94 -4.51
N ILE A 3 -19.04 -7.84 -4.38
CA ILE A 3 -18.31 -6.56 -4.51
C ILE A 3 -18.56 -5.90 -5.87
N LYS A 4 -18.80 -6.69 -6.93
CA LYS A 4 -19.18 -6.15 -8.25
C LYS A 4 -20.52 -5.40 -8.22
N ASP A 5 -21.49 -5.89 -7.43
CA ASP A 5 -22.80 -5.24 -7.29
C ASP A 5 -22.67 -3.92 -6.53
N LEU A 6 -21.75 -3.86 -5.54
CA LEU A 6 -21.40 -2.64 -4.83
C LEU A 6 -20.79 -1.59 -5.77
N ASN A 7 -19.86 -2.00 -6.66
CA ASN A 7 -19.24 -1.08 -7.61
C ASN A 7 -20.29 -0.47 -8.56
N THR A 8 -21.20 -1.28 -9.08
CA THR A 8 -22.29 -0.80 -9.94
C THR A 8 -23.19 0.19 -9.17
N HIS A 9 -23.58 -0.16 -7.95
CA HIS A 9 -24.42 0.69 -7.11
C HIS A 9 -23.73 2.04 -6.77
N GLN A 10 -22.45 2.03 -6.48
CA GLN A 10 -21.64 3.22 -6.23
C GLN A 10 -21.58 4.14 -7.46
N LYS A 11 -21.35 3.55 -8.64
CA LYS A 11 -21.26 4.27 -9.90
C LYS A 11 -22.60 4.93 -10.26
N ASP A 12 -23.69 4.19 -10.12
CA ASP A 12 -25.05 4.66 -10.45
C ASP A 12 -25.53 5.77 -9.51
N ASN A 13 -25.00 5.86 -8.30
CA ASN A 13 -25.41 6.82 -7.28
C ASN A 13 -24.33 7.86 -6.93
N ASP A 14 -23.22 7.92 -7.67
CA ASP A 14 -22.06 8.81 -7.42
C ASP A 14 -21.52 8.71 -5.96
N ILE A 15 -21.54 7.50 -5.40
CA ILE A 15 -21.08 7.23 -4.04
C ILE A 15 -19.59 6.94 -4.08
N LYS A 16 -18.80 7.75 -3.37
CA LYS A 16 -17.38 7.46 -3.12
C LYS A 16 -17.27 6.38 -2.03
N ALA A 17 -16.44 5.38 -2.27
CA ALA A 17 -16.13 4.35 -1.29
C ALA A 17 -14.65 4.32 -0.96
N GLU A 18 -14.34 3.80 0.22
CA GLU A 18 -12.99 3.45 0.62
C GLU A 18 -12.88 1.92 0.69
N ILE A 19 -11.81 1.37 0.14
CA ILE A 19 -11.47 -0.05 0.26
C ILE A 19 -10.28 -0.14 1.19
N GLU A 20 -10.48 -0.73 2.36
CA GLU A 20 -9.43 -0.85 3.37
C GLU A 20 -8.69 -2.18 3.23
N LEU A 21 -7.38 -2.13 3.28
CA LEU A 21 -6.49 -3.28 3.28
C LEU A 21 -5.52 -3.19 4.46
N ILE A 22 -5.45 -4.22 5.29
CA ILE A 22 -4.43 -4.34 6.35
C ILE A 22 -3.26 -5.15 5.79
N PHE A 23 -2.05 -4.60 5.86
CA PHE A 23 -0.86 -5.18 5.25
C PHE A 23 0.40 -5.02 6.14
N PRO A 24 1.30 -6.03 6.19
CA PRO A 24 1.13 -7.40 5.68
C PRO A 24 0.39 -8.31 6.67
N LEU A 25 -0.37 -9.25 6.14
CA LEU A 25 -0.97 -10.34 6.92
C LEU A 25 -0.28 -11.66 6.54
N PRO A 26 -0.31 -12.71 7.41
CA PRO A 26 0.12 -14.05 7.03
C PRO A 26 -0.56 -14.52 5.75
N GLY A 27 0.21 -15.13 4.85
CA GLY A 27 -0.25 -15.55 3.51
C GLY A 27 -0.15 -14.45 2.45
N THR A 28 0.13 -13.19 2.82
CA THR A 28 0.36 -12.13 1.84
C THR A 28 1.75 -12.27 1.22
N THR A 29 1.81 -12.26 -0.10
CA THR A 29 3.05 -12.19 -0.90
C THR A 29 3.10 -10.88 -1.67
N TYR A 30 4.29 -10.50 -2.18
CA TYR A 30 4.40 -9.36 -3.11
C TYR A 30 3.43 -9.48 -4.30
N LYS A 31 3.34 -10.69 -4.87
CA LYS A 31 2.45 -10.96 -6.02
C LYS A 31 0.97 -10.79 -5.67
N SER A 32 0.53 -11.31 -4.50
CA SER A 32 -0.87 -11.15 -4.07
C SER A 32 -1.20 -9.69 -3.80
N PHE A 33 -0.30 -8.93 -3.18
CA PHE A 33 -0.45 -7.50 -2.94
C PHE A 33 -0.64 -6.69 -4.23
N VAL A 34 0.20 -6.95 -5.24
CA VAL A 34 0.04 -6.31 -6.57
C VAL A 34 -1.31 -6.65 -7.20
N LYS A 35 -1.76 -7.91 -7.06
CA LYS A 35 -3.06 -8.35 -7.56
C LYS A 35 -4.23 -7.69 -6.81
N ASP A 36 -4.09 -7.49 -5.51
CA ASP A 36 -5.10 -6.78 -4.72
C ASP A 36 -5.21 -5.30 -5.17
N TYR A 37 -4.07 -4.64 -5.45
CA TYR A 37 -4.09 -3.30 -6.03
C TYR A 37 -4.69 -3.28 -7.45
N GLU A 38 -4.36 -4.24 -8.31
CA GLU A 38 -4.97 -4.36 -9.62
C GLU A 38 -6.49 -4.42 -9.51
N TYR A 39 -6.99 -5.21 -8.54
CA TYR A 39 -8.42 -5.32 -8.27
C TYR A 39 -8.99 -3.99 -7.74
N MET A 40 -8.35 -3.36 -6.76
CA MET A 40 -8.80 -2.08 -6.22
C MET A 40 -8.82 -0.96 -7.26
N LEU A 41 -7.83 -0.90 -8.16
CA LEU A 41 -7.75 0.07 -9.26
C LEU A 41 -8.84 -0.15 -10.34
N SER A 42 -9.51 -1.29 -10.35
CA SER A 42 -10.65 -1.55 -11.24
C SER A 42 -11.94 -0.83 -10.81
N PHE A 43 -11.98 -0.27 -9.59
CA PHE A 43 -13.12 0.49 -9.07
C PHE A 43 -12.94 1.98 -9.35
N GLU A 44 -13.80 2.57 -10.17
CA GLU A 44 -13.66 3.97 -10.60
C GLU A 44 -13.88 4.98 -9.45
N ASN A 45 -14.77 4.68 -8.51
CA ASN A 45 -15.18 5.58 -7.43
C ASN A 45 -14.66 5.14 -6.05
N ALA A 46 -13.66 4.26 -5.98
CA ALA A 46 -13.10 3.81 -4.73
C ALA A 46 -11.64 4.25 -4.56
N VAL A 47 -11.29 4.62 -3.34
CA VAL A 47 -9.92 4.93 -2.94
C VAL A 47 -9.43 3.82 -2.02
N PRO A 48 -8.35 3.10 -2.36
CA PRO A 48 -7.78 2.12 -1.46
C PRO A 48 -7.10 2.81 -0.28
N MET A 49 -7.35 2.31 0.90
CA MET A 49 -6.68 2.71 2.14
C MET A 49 -5.86 1.54 2.65
N ILE A 50 -4.55 1.69 2.68
CA ILE A 50 -3.65 0.66 3.17
C ILE A 50 -3.21 1.01 4.58
N TYR A 51 -3.48 0.10 5.51
CA TYR A 51 -3.07 0.22 6.90
C TYR A 51 -2.00 -0.81 7.23
N CYS A 52 -1.00 -0.43 8.01
CA CYS A 52 -0.04 -1.42 8.50
C CYS A 52 -0.70 -2.33 9.54
N CYS A 53 -0.33 -3.60 9.48
CA CYS A 53 -0.77 -4.58 10.46
C CYS A 53 -0.14 -4.29 11.82
N LEU A 54 -0.96 -3.93 12.81
CA LEU A 54 -0.54 -3.71 14.19
C LEU A 54 -0.64 -5.01 14.99
N LEU A 55 0.42 -5.34 15.72
CA LEU A 55 0.40 -6.41 16.71
C LEU A 55 -0.13 -5.86 18.04
N LEU A 56 -1.44 -5.90 18.18
CA LEU A 56 -2.10 -5.40 19.39
C LEU A 56 -1.80 -6.33 20.58
N PRO A 57 -1.44 -5.79 21.76
CA PRO A 57 -1.25 -6.58 22.96
C PRO A 57 -2.47 -7.45 23.27
N ARG A 58 -2.25 -8.71 23.62
CA ARG A 58 -3.28 -9.72 23.92
C ARG A 58 -4.10 -10.20 22.71
N SER A 59 -3.81 -9.76 21.48
CA SER A 59 -4.39 -10.38 20.28
C SER A 59 -3.76 -11.77 20.06
N GLU A 60 -4.45 -12.63 19.33
CA GLU A 60 -3.94 -13.94 18.93
C GLU A 60 -2.62 -13.81 18.13
N MET A 61 -2.55 -12.87 17.22
CA MET A 61 -1.37 -12.61 16.40
C MET A 61 -0.14 -12.19 17.22
N ALA A 62 -0.34 -11.59 18.40
CA ALA A 62 0.75 -11.21 19.29
C ALA A 62 1.30 -12.38 20.12
N THR A 63 0.64 -13.54 20.14
CA THR A 63 1.09 -14.70 20.92
C THR A 63 2.39 -15.29 20.34
N PRO A 64 3.30 -15.80 21.21
CA PRO A 64 4.55 -16.40 20.73
C PRO A 64 4.34 -17.57 19.77
N SER A 65 3.30 -18.38 19.98
CA SER A 65 2.95 -19.51 19.12
C SER A 65 2.52 -19.05 17.72
N TYR A 66 1.64 -18.06 17.64
CA TYR A 66 1.19 -17.52 16.37
C TYR A 66 2.34 -16.88 15.57
N ARG A 67 3.14 -16.04 16.24
CA ARG A 67 4.33 -15.41 15.63
C ARG A 67 5.29 -16.46 15.05
N LYS A 68 5.59 -17.50 15.82
CA LYS A 68 6.48 -18.60 15.38
C LYS A 68 5.90 -19.33 14.16
N ASN A 69 4.61 -19.67 14.20
CA ASN A 69 3.96 -20.43 13.13
C ASN A 69 3.91 -19.66 11.80
N HIS A 70 3.74 -18.34 11.86
CA HIS A 70 3.61 -17.48 10.68
C HIS A 70 4.86 -16.65 10.37
N GLY A 71 5.95 -16.83 11.13
CA GLY A 71 7.19 -16.07 10.97
C GLY A 71 7.01 -14.55 11.14
N LEU A 72 6.07 -14.13 12.01
CA LEU A 72 5.80 -12.72 12.20
C LEU A 72 6.97 -12.01 12.89
N ILE A 73 7.58 -11.07 12.20
CA ILE A 73 8.56 -10.15 12.77
C ILE A 73 7.90 -8.78 12.88
N GLY A 74 7.94 -8.22 14.08
CA GLY A 74 7.41 -6.89 14.37
C GLY A 74 8.52 -5.92 14.73
N THR A 75 8.29 -4.65 14.42
CA THR A 75 9.17 -3.54 14.79
C THR A 75 8.39 -2.53 15.64
N GLN A 76 9.01 -2.13 16.77
CA GLN A 76 8.45 -1.09 17.65
C GLN A 76 8.65 0.28 17.01
N MET A 77 7.56 1.03 16.83
CA MET A 77 7.59 2.36 16.23
C MET A 77 6.88 3.39 17.13
N PRO A 78 7.31 4.66 17.09
CA PRO A 78 6.54 5.75 17.67
C PRO A 78 5.14 5.79 17.03
N PHE A 79 4.09 5.85 17.86
CA PHE A 79 2.70 5.86 17.39
C PHE A 79 2.08 7.25 17.43
N ASN A 80 2.48 8.06 18.43
CA ASN A 80 1.96 9.42 18.58
C ASN A 80 2.97 10.33 19.31
N SER A 81 2.64 11.61 19.35
CA SER A 81 3.45 12.65 20.01
C SER A 81 3.56 12.50 21.54
N LYS A 82 2.77 11.62 22.16
CA LYS A 82 2.81 11.32 23.61
C LYS A 82 3.84 10.27 23.96
N GLY A 83 4.60 9.76 22.98
CA GLY A 83 5.63 8.74 23.18
C GLY A 83 5.08 7.31 23.27
N GLU A 84 3.81 7.09 22.98
CA GLU A 84 3.26 5.76 22.84
C GLU A 84 3.92 5.05 21.65
N LYS A 85 4.12 3.73 21.82
CA LYS A 85 4.70 2.89 20.77
C LYS A 85 3.68 1.85 20.32
N CYS A 86 3.70 1.53 19.05
CA CYS A 86 3.02 0.38 18.48
C CYS A 86 4.03 -0.60 17.91
N GLU A 87 3.64 -1.86 17.82
CA GLU A 87 4.41 -2.87 17.10
C GLU A 87 3.72 -3.14 15.77
N ILE A 88 4.42 -2.92 14.68
CA ILE A 88 3.93 -3.20 13.33
C ILE A 88 4.60 -4.45 12.77
N VAL A 89 3.86 -5.24 11.99
CA VAL A 89 4.42 -6.37 11.25
C VAL A 89 5.28 -5.85 10.10
N THR A 90 6.53 -6.31 10.04
CA THR A 90 7.48 -5.92 8.98
C THR A 90 7.87 -7.07 8.07
N SER A 91 7.60 -8.32 8.46
CA SER A 91 7.75 -9.51 7.60
C SER A 91 6.95 -10.69 8.15
N THR A 92 6.72 -11.68 7.28
CA THR A 92 6.12 -12.97 7.62
C THR A 92 6.89 -14.10 6.93
N ASN A 93 6.43 -15.37 7.07
CA ASN A 93 6.98 -16.48 6.28
C ASN A 93 6.80 -16.28 4.77
N ASP A 94 5.81 -15.49 4.35
CA ASP A 94 5.36 -15.39 2.96
C ASP A 94 5.88 -14.13 2.25
N ILE A 95 6.35 -13.14 3.03
CA ILE A 95 6.87 -11.87 2.50
C ILE A 95 8.02 -11.34 3.36
N THR A 96 9.12 -10.99 2.70
CA THR A 96 10.30 -10.41 3.35
C THR A 96 10.10 -8.93 3.68
N GLN A 97 10.92 -8.38 4.58
CA GLN A 97 10.89 -6.96 4.92
C GLN A 97 11.18 -6.06 3.70
N GLU A 98 12.05 -6.49 2.80
CA GLU A 98 12.37 -5.77 1.57
C GLU A 98 11.15 -5.71 0.65
N GLU A 99 10.45 -6.84 0.47
CA GLU A 99 9.22 -6.89 -0.32
C GLU A 99 8.10 -6.07 0.31
N VAL A 100 7.96 -6.09 1.65
CA VAL A 100 7.01 -5.23 2.38
C VAL A 100 7.31 -3.75 2.08
N THR A 101 8.59 -3.34 2.15
CA THR A 101 9.00 -1.98 1.80
C THR A 101 8.65 -1.65 0.34
N LYS A 102 8.92 -2.59 -0.58
CA LYS A 102 8.60 -2.42 -2.00
C LYS A 102 7.09 -2.25 -2.23
N CYS A 103 6.25 -2.99 -1.51
CA CYS A 103 4.79 -2.84 -1.54
C CYS A 103 4.35 -1.44 -1.09
N TRP A 104 4.89 -0.95 0.03
CA TRP A 104 4.59 0.39 0.52
C TRP A 104 5.02 1.49 -0.46
N MET A 105 6.17 1.32 -1.09
CA MET A 105 6.65 2.27 -2.11
C MET A 105 5.82 2.23 -3.39
N LEU A 106 5.28 1.05 -3.78
CA LEU A 106 4.28 0.96 -4.84
C LEU A 106 3.00 1.71 -4.46
N SER A 107 2.54 1.57 -3.22
CA SER A 107 1.40 2.34 -2.70
C SER A 107 1.65 3.85 -2.81
N TRP A 108 2.85 4.31 -2.44
CA TRP A 108 3.24 5.72 -2.58
C TRP A 108 3.16 6.20 -4.04
N VAL A 109 3.65 5.42 -5.00
CA VAL A 109 3.55 5.72 -6.43
C VAL A 109 2.09 5.83 -6.87
N ILE A 110 1.24 4.87 -6.48
CA ILE A 110 -0.18 4.85 -6.83
C ILE A 110 -0.90 6.07 -6.25
N TYR A 111 -0.68 6.39 -4.98
CA TYR A 111 -1.28 7.58 -4.35
C TYR A 111 -0.81 8.87 -5.01
N THR A 112 0.50 9.02 -5.22
CA THR A 112 1.08 10.24 -5.78
C THR A 112 0.63 10.50 -7.21
N PHE A 113 0.59 9.49 -8.06
CA PHE A 113 0.37 9.70 -9.51
C PHE A 113 -1.05 9.39 -9.97
N TRP A 114 -1.73 8.46 -9.31
CA TRP A 114 -3.10 8.09 -9.68
C TRP A 114 -4.15 8.80 -8.81
N TYR A 115 -4.11 8.65 -7.49
CA TYR A 115 -5.16 9.20 -6.62
C TYR A 115 -5.05 10.71 -6.39
N SER A 116 -3.87 11.30 -6.41
CA SER A 116 -3.70 12.77 -6.41
C SER A 116 -4.13 13.45 -7.71
N SER A 117 -4.58 12.66 -8.70
CA SER A 117 -5.05 13.11 -10.01
C SER A 117 -3.98 13.76 -10.92
N ILE A 118 -2.71 13.75 -10.51
CA ILE A 118 -1.61 14.39 -11.28
C ILE A 118 -1.44 13.73 -12.64
N CYS A 119 -1.40 12.39 -12.71
CA CYS A 119 -1.11 11.64 -13.93
C CYS A 119 -2.29 10.79 -14.46
N VAL A 120 -3.49 10.91 -13.90
CA VAL A 120 -4.64 10.05 -14.26
C VAL A 120 -4.92 10.07 -15.77
N LYS A 121 -4.95 11.27 -16.38
CA LYS A 121 -5.20 11.38 -17.83
C LYS A 121 -4.11 10.73 -18.65
N LEU A 122 -2.85 10.89 -18.25
CA LEU A 122 -1.71 10.26 -18.90
C LEU A 122 -1.78 8.73 -18.78
N PHE A 123 -2.03 8.20 -17.58
CA PHE A 123 -2.11 6.77 -17.32
C PHE A 123 -3.27 6.12 -18.09
N LYS A 124 -4.45 6.77 -18.13
CA LYS A 124 -5.58 6.31 -18.94
C LYS A 124 -5.23 6.30 -20.44
N LYS A 125 -4.53 7.32 -20.93
CA LYS A 125 -4.11 7.35 -22.33
C LYS A 125 -3.08 6.26 -22.65
N LEU A 126 -2.08 6.05 -21.80
CA LEU A 126 -1.10 4.97 -21.96
C LEU A 126 -1.76 3.60 -21.92
N SER A 127 -2.67 3.37 -20.98
CA SER A 127 -3.45 2.14 -20.88
C SER A 127 -4.19 1.82 -22.18
N LEU A 128 -4.87 2.82 -22.77
CA LEU A 128 -5.59 2.65 -24.04
C LEU A 128 -4.66 2.45 -25.25
N MET A 129 -3.53 3.17 -25.30
CA MET A 129 -2.60 3.11 -26.45
C MET A 129 -1.79 1.81 -26.50
N TYR A 130 -1.46 1.24 -25.35
CA TYR A 130 -0.58 0.11 -25.24
C TYR A 130 -1.26 -1.15 -24.69
N ASP A 131 -2.57 -1.12 -24.49
CA ASP A 131 -3.35 -2.22 -23.87
C ASP A 131 -2.75 -2.68 -22.53
N MET A 132 -2.34 -1.72 -21.70
CA MET A 132 -1.70 -1.97 -20.40
C MET A 132 -2.68 -1.74 -19.26
N LYS A 133 -2.60 -2.54 -18.21
CA LYS A 133 -3.33 -2.27 -16.97
C LYS A 133 -2.70 -1.08 -16.23
N ILE A 134 -3.51 -0.33 -15.49
CA ILE A 134 -3.03 0.81 -14.69
C ILE A 134 -1.95 0.37 -13.70
N ILE A 135 -2.10 -0.81 -13.08
CA ILE A 135 -1.10 -1.35 -12.15
C ILE A 135 0.26 -1.58 -12.82
N ASP A 136 0.29 -2.02 -14.09
CA ASP A 136 1.53 -2.24 -14.83
C ASP A 136 2.23 -0.91 -15.11
N ILE A 137 1.48 0.15 -15.40
CA ILE A 137 2.02 1.51 -15.57
C ILE A 137 2.60 2.02 -14.25
N CYS A 138 1.94 1.77 -13.11
CA CYS A 138 2.46 2.13 -11.80
C CYS A 138 3.76 1.37 -11.46
N LEU A 139 3.85 0.09 -11.79
CA LEU A 139 5.06 -0.72 -11.61
C LEU A 139 6.22 -0.24 -12.49
N LEU A 140 5.94 0.12 -13.74
CA LEU A 140 6.95 0.74 -14.62
C LEU A 140 7.42 2.08 -14.07
N MET A 141 6.50 2.91 -13.54
CA MET A 141 6.85 4.18 -12.92
C MET A 141 7.70 3.99 -11.67
N GLN A 142 7.35 3.02 -10.81
CA GLN A 142 8.15 2.66 -9.65
C GLN A 142 9.57 2.28 -10.06
N ASN A 143 9.71 1.38 -11.02
CA ASN A 143 11.01 0.93 -11.52
C ASN A 143 11.82 2.10 -12.12
N PHE A 144 11.18 2.98 -12.89
CA PHE A 144 11.81 4.18 -13.44
C PHE A 144 12.36 5.08 -12.32
N ILE A 145 11.54 5.37 -11.29
CA ILE A 145 11.95 6.21 -10.16
C ILE A 145 13.12 5.59 -9.39
N GLU A 146 13.14 4.27 -9.22
CA GLU A 146 14.21 3.55 -8.53
C GLU A 146 15.54 3.59 -9.29
N THR A 147 15.51 3.71 -10.62
CA THR A 147 16.70 3.68 -11.49
C THR A 147 17.15 5.05 -11.98
N ASP A 148 16.32 6.08 -11.81
CA ASP A 148 16.61 7.45 -12.25
C ASP A 148 17.36 8.23 -11.15
N ASN A 149 18.02 9.34 -11.54
CA ASN A 149 18.75 10.25 -10.65
C ASN A 149 18.07 11.63 -10.56
N SER A 150 16.76 11.68 -10.71
CA SER A 150 15.97 12.91 -10.64
C SER A 150 15.62 13.33 -9.20
N ASN A 151 15.09 14.52 -9.05
CA ASN A 151 14.51 14.99 -7.77
C ASN A 151 13.39 14.07 -7.28
N LEU A 152 12.67 13.42 -8.19
CA LEU A 152 11.62 12.47 -7.84
C LEU A 152 12.20 11.20 -7.20
N SER A 153 13.29 10.69 -7.74
CA SER A 153 14.05 9.59 -7.16
C SER A 153 14.59 9.94 -5.77
N PHE A 154 15.05 11.18 -5.57
CA PHE A 154 15.47 11.64 -4.24
C PHE A 154 14.32 11.62 -3.24
N GLN A 155 13.13 12.15 -3.60
CA GLN A 155 11.95 12.13 -2.72
C GLN A 155 11.47 10.70 -2.41
N TYR A 156 11.47 9.83 -3.40
CA TYR A 156 11.14 8.42 -3.24
C TYR A 156 12.09 7.71 -2.25
N ASN A 157 13.39 7.91 -2.40
CA ASN A 157 14.38 7.32 -1.52
C ASN A 157 14.35 7.93 -0.11
N ASP A 158 14.09 9.22 0.03
CA ASP A 158 13.89 9.88 1.32
C ASP A 158 12.69 9.28 2.04
N MET A 159 11.56 9.11 1.35
CA MET A 159 10.37 8.45 1.88
C MET A 159 10.65 7.01 2.30
N LYS A 160 11.32 6.23 1.44
CA LYS A 160 11.72 4.84 1.71
C LYS A 160 12.59 4.75 2.99
N ASN A 161 13.54 5.65 3.16
CA ASN A 161 14.39 5.67 4.34
C ASN A 161 13.64 6.07 5.62
N LYS A 162 12.70 7.00 5.52
CA LYS A 162 11.89 7.47 6.66
C LYS A 162 10.86 6.45 7.11
N MET A 163 10.38 5.60 6.22
CA MET A 163 9.35 4.60 6.49
C MET A 163 9.69 3.69 7.67
N HIS A 164 10.97 3.38 7.87
CA HIS A 164 11.42 2.53 8.97
C HIS A 164 11.64 3.28 10.29
N SER A 165 11.45 4.59 10.33
CA SER A 165 11.73 5.43 11.50
C SER A 165 10.49 5.86 12.29
N ASP A 166 9.33 5.94 11.67
CA ASP A 166 8.10 6.46 12.29
C ASP A 166 6.86 5.86 11.63
N TYR A 167 5.88 5.49 12.45
CA TYR A 167 4.58 4.94 12.03
C TYR A 167 3.84 5.84 11.04
N LYS A 168 3.93 7.16 11.18
CA LYS A 168 3.24 8.11 10.28
C LYS A 168 3.55 7.90 8.80
N TYR A 169 4.75 7.38 8.47
CA TYR A 169 5.14 7.12 7.08
C TYR A 169 4.46 5.87 6.48
N TYR A 170 3.73 5.09 7.29
CA TYR A 170 2.86 4.04 6.80
C TYR A 170 1.43 4.52 6.50
N ASN A 171 1.11 5.78 6.80
CA ASN A 171 -0.13 6.42 6.38
C ASN A 171 0.12 7.34 5.18
N ILE A 172 0.24 6.75 4.02
CA ILE A 172 0.64 7.44 2.78
C ILE A 172 -0.33 8.56 2.42
N ARG A 173 -1.63 8.40 2.71
CA ARG A 173 -2.64 9.44 2.45
C ARG A 173 -2.31 10.75 3.18
N ASP A 174 -1.92 10.67 4.44
CA ASP A 174 -1.62 11.86 5.25
C ASP A 174 -0.32 12.54 4.83
N ILE A 175 0.53 11.85 4.04
CA ILE A 175 1.81 12.39 3.57
C ILE A 175 1.68 13.03 2.19
N VAL A 176 0.78 12.52 1.35
CA VAL A 176 0.62 12.94 -0.06
C VAL A 176 -0.57 13.90 -0.22
N GLY A 177 -1.54 13.89 0.70
CA GLY A 177 -2.70 14.79 0.74
C GLY A 177 -2.39 16.10 1.39
#